data_93a63a4f1cf771d91c4eb7cf8b9ac20c
#
_entry.id   93a63a4f1cf771d91c4eb7cf8b9ac20c
#
_cell.length_a   1.000
_cell.length_b   1.000
_cell.length_c   1.000
_cell.angle_alpha   90.00
_cell.angle_beta   90.00
_cell.angle_gamma   90.00
#
_symmetry.space_group_name_H-M   'P 1'
#
loop_
_entity.id
_entity.type
_entity.pdbx_description
1 polymer ?
#
loop_
_entity_poly.entity_id
_entity_poly.type
_entity_poly.pdbx_seq_one_letter_code
_entity_poly.pdbx_strand_id
1 'polypeptide(L)'
;MKEYINSDFLANQLRMIRTVNRRAVLIVEGDTDRRFFERFIDPESCYVKSAIDRKRAVELIQKLNADSIRGVLAVVDADFGRITGSLETDLNLVYCDGHDLEIMPIKSNAFASVVNEHCSDEKLKKFLSSRNPPMEFAGLLATSCLPLGVMLLVSLRNQLDLTFDELSFGDFVDKKTLEFSKEKLIKSVMDKSIRHDSELAKQILLEITTEISKQPNIWEMSRGHDCMELLSFALNGTIGTKKSETDDRKSTKVTRESLEREFRLAFSEVDFSRTELFPAICDWEAANKDAYKILGDNTRAVQIAVSIANRSMITPPHPSK
;
A
#
# COMPACT_ATOMS: atom_id res chain seq x y z
N MET A 1 -25.63 6.97 -2.43
CA MET A 1 -25.83 5.61 -3.00
C MET A 1 -24.91 4.55 -2.38
N LYS A 2 -23.62 4.85 -2.07
CA LYS A 2 -22.70 3.91 -1.38
C LYS A 2 -23.14 3.56 0.05
N GLU A 3 -23.85 4.43 0.74
CA GLU A 3 -24.31 4.23 2.13
C GLU A 3 -25.31 3.08 2.33
N TYR A 4 -26.05 2.72 1.28
CA TYR A 4 -27.03 1.64 1.33
C TYR A 4 -26.44 0.26 0.99
N ILE A 5 -25.20 0.19 0.54
CA ILE A 5 -24.53 -1.07 0.20
C ILE A 5 -23.83 -1.57 1.45
N ASN A 6 -24.44 -2.50 2.16
CA ASN A 6 -23.86 -3.19 3.31
C ASN A 6 -23.38 -4.60 2.92
N SER A 7 -22.72 -5.29 3.86
CA SER A 7 -22.21 -6.65 3.65
C SER A 7 -23.32 -7.68 3.36
N ASP A 8 -24.54 -7.48 3.87
CA ASP A 8 -25.68 -8.35 3.57
C ASP A 8 -26.14 -8.22 2.12
N PHE A 9 -26.23 -7.00 1.61
CA PHE A 9 -26.56 -6.75 0.21
C PHE A 9 -25.51 -7.40 -0.71
N LEU A 10 -24.23 -7.23 -0.42
CA LEU A 10 -23.14 -7.82 -1.19
C LEU A 10 -23.16 -9.34 -1.12
N ALA A 11 -23.42 -9.93 0.06
CA ALA A 11 -23.53 -11.37 0.22
C ALA A 11 -24.70 -11.93 -0.60
N ASN A 12 -25.86 -11.30 -0.55
CA ASN A 12 -27.03 -11.70 -1.36
C ASN A 12 -26.72 -11.61 -2.86
N GLN A 13 -26.05 -10.55 -3.30
CA GLN A 13 -25.63 -10.41 -4.70
C GLN A 13 -24.70 -11.55 -5.12
N LEU A 14 -23.71 -11.92 -4.28
CA LEU A 14 -22.80 -13.02 -4.59
C LEU A 14 -23.49 -14.38 -4.56
N ARG A 15 -24.42 -14.62 -3.63
CA ARG A 15 -25.26 -15.83 -3.63
C ARG A 15 -26.02 -15.99 -4.95
N MET A 16 -26.66 -14.94 -5.42
CA MET A 16 -27.36 -14.95 -6.70
C MET A 16 -26.43 -15.20 -7.88
N ILE A 17 -25.27 -14.53 -7.92
CA ILE A 17 -24.28 -14.72 -8.98
C ILE A 17 -23.77 -16.17 -8.99
N ARG A 18 -23.56 -16.80 -7.82
CA ARG A 18 -23.08 -18.18 -7.71
C ARG A 18 -24.02 -19.22 -8.32
N THR A 19 -25.29 -18.92 -8.49
CA THR A 19 -26.23 -19.85 -9.15
C THR A 19 -25.92 -20.04 -10.63
N VAL A 20 -25.33 -19.04 -11.28
CA VAL A 20 -25.09 -19.01 -12.73
C VAL A 20 -23.60 -18.87 -13.10
N ASN A 21 -22.75 -18.44 -12.18
CA ASN A 21 -21.35 -18.19 -12.43
C ASN A 21 -20.47 -18.92 -11.41
N ARG A 22 -19.58 -19.79 -11.92
CA ARG A 22 -18.68 -20.61 -11.11
C ARG A 22 -17.24 -20.04 -11.01
N ARG A 23 -16.95 -18.89 -11.63
CA ARG A 23 -15.62 -18.26 -11.54
C ARG A 23 -15.27 -17.94 -10.10
N ALA A 24 -13.98 -17.91 -9.77
CA ALA A 24 -13.52 -17.37 -8.50
C ALA A 24 -13.96 -15.90 -8.34
N VAL A 25 -14.09 -15.45 -7.10
CA VAL A 25 -14.36 -14.04 -6.76
C VAL A 25 -13.23 -13.56 -5.90
N LEU A 26 -12.52 -12.53 -6.35
CA LEU A 26 -11.57 -11.80 -5.56
C LEU A 26 -12.26 -10.55 -5.00
N ILE A 27 -12.46 -10.52 -3.69
CA ILE A 27 -13.03 -9.38 -2.98
C ILE A 27 -11.89 -8.45 -2.59
N VAL A 28 -12.05 -7.17 -2.83
CA VAL A 28 -11.10 -6.11 -2.47
C VAL A 28 -11.82 -4.94 -1.82
N GLU A 29 -11.10 -4.04 -1.16
CA GLU A 29 -11.71 -2.95 -0.43
C GLU A 29 -12.39 -1.94 -1.36
N GLY A 30 -11.64 -1.37 -2.30
CA GLY A 30 -12.08 -0.26 -3.12
C GLY A 30 -12.08 -0.52 -4.64
N ASP A 31 -12.58 0.47 -5.38
CA ASP A 31 -12.54 0.44 -6.85
C ASP A 31 -11.11 0.63 -7.38
N THR A 32 -10.23 1.26 -6.61
CA THR A 32 -8.82 1.43 -6.96
C THR A 32 -8.11 0.09 -6.92
N ASP A 33 -8.33 -0.69 -5.86
CA ASP A 33 -7.78 -2.02 -5.67
C ASP A 33 -8.32 -2.98 -6.73
N ARG A 34 -9.63 -2.87 -7.05
CA ARG A 34 -10.21 -3.65 -8.14
C ARG A 34 -9.45 -3.44 -9.45
N ARG A 35 -9.16 -2.17 -9.83
CA ARG A 35 -8.39 -1.85 -11.04
C ARG A 35 -6.93 -2.34 -10.96
N PHE A 36 -6.35 -2.42 -9.76
CA PHE A 36 -5.03 -2.96 -9.55
C PHE A 36 -5.02 -4.47 -9.81
N PHE A 37 -5.91 -5.22 -9.17
CA PHE A 37 -5.94 -6.68 -9.26
C PHE A 37 -6.45 -7.20 -10.60
N GLU A 38 -7.36 -6.50 -11.29
CA GLU A 38 -7.84 -6.86 -12.64
C GLU A 38 -6.70 -7.05 -13.66
N ARG A 39 -5.50 -6.55 -13.39
CA ARG A 39 -4.32 -6.72 -14.25
C ARG A 39 -3.63 -8.07 -14.08
N PHE A 40 -3.83 -8.74 -12.97
CA PHE A 40 -3.10 -9.96 -12.57
C PHE A 40 -3.98 -11.20 -12.57
N ILE A 41 -5.27 -11.04 -12.67
CA ILE A 41 -6.23 -12.15 -12.71
C ILE A 41 -6.44 -12.66 -14.14
N ASP A 42 -6.96 -13.90 -14.23
CA ASP A 42 -7.57 -14.40 -15.45
C ASP A 42 -9.08 -14.06 -15.45
N PRO A 43 -9.56 -13.18 -16.34
CA PRO A 43 -10.95 -12.75 -16.36
C PRO A 43 -11.95 -13.89 -16.72
N GLU A 44 -11.48 -15.00 -17.33
CA GLU A 44 -12.31 -16.16 -17.62
C GLU A 44 -12.53 -17.03 -16.38
N SER A 45 -11.58 -17.04 -15.44
CA SER A 45 -11.61 -17.86 -14.23
C SER A 45 -11.98 -17.08 -12.96
N CYS A 46 -11.77 -15.77 -12.94
CA CYS A 46 -12.00 -14.92 -11.78
C CYS A 46 -12.58 -13.57 -12.17
N TYR A 47 -13.30 -12.94 -11.25
CA TYR A 47 -13.64 -11.53 -11.33
C TYR A 47 -13.40 -10.82 -9.99
N VAL A 48 -13.05 -9.55 -10.05
CA VAL A 48 -12.78 -8.74 -8.85
C VAL A 48 -14.03 -7.97 -8.43
N LYS A 49 -14.35 -8.02 -7.15
CA LYS A 49 -15.48 -7.34 -6.54
C LYS A 49 -15.04 -6.39 -5.43
N SER A 50 -15.35 -5.09 -5.57
CA SER A 50 -15.16 -4.13 -4.49
C SER A 50 -16.23 -4.29 -3.41
N ALA A 51 -15.80 -4.30 -2.14
CA ALA A 51 -16.65 -4.33 -0.94
C ALA A 51 -16.88 -2.94 -0.34
N ILE A 52 -16.28 -1.90 -0.93
CA ILE A 52 -16.34 -0.49 -0.53
C ILE A 52 -15.29 -0.15 0.54
N ASP A 53 -15.08 -0.98 1.55
CA ASP A 53 -14.07 -0.81 2.59
C ASP A 53 -13.66 -2.16 3.22
N ARG A 54 -12.59 -2.14 4.01
CA ARG A 54 -12.03 -3.31 4.71
C ARG A 54 -13.07 -4.00 5.60
N LYS A 55 -13.78 -3.25 6.43
CA LYS A 55 -14.78 -3.82 7.34
C LYS A 55 -15.83 -4.64 6.60
N ARG A 56 -16.36 -4.08 5.51
CA ARG A 56 -17.35 -4.78 4.68
C ARG A 56 -16.74 -5.99 3.98
N ALA A 57 -15.50 -5.93 3.53
CA ALA A 57 -14.82 -7.07 2.91
C ALA A 57 -14.68 -8.25 3.89
N VAL A 58 -14.24 -8.00 5.11
CA VAL A 58 -14.10 -9.00 6.17
C VAL A 58 -15.47 -9.58 6.57
N GLU A 59 -16.46 -8.72 6.85
CA GLU A 59 -17.83 -9.17 7.18
C GLU A 59 -18.43 -10.00 6.04
N LEU A 60 -18.17 -9.64 4.79
CA LEU A 60 -18.66 -10.35 3.62
C LEU A 60 -18.09 -11.76 3.55
N ILE A 61 -16.77 -11.92 3.74
CA ILE A 61 -16.11 -13.24 3.80
C ILE A 61 -16.71 -14.10 4.92
N GLN A 62 -16.87 -13.56 6.12
CA GLN A 62 -17.45 -14.29 7.25
C GLN A 62 -18.87 -14.80 6.94
N LYS A 63 -19.70 -13.98 6.30
CA LYS A 63 -21.07 -14.38 5.88
C LYS A 63 -21.04 -15.46 4.81
N LEU A 64 -20.18 -15.33 3.81
CA LEU A 64 -20.06 -16.31 2.73
C LEU A 64 -19.53 -17.65 3.23
N ASN A 65 -18.59 -17.64 4.19
CA ASN A 65 -18.10 -18.84 4.85
C ASN A 65 -19.19 -19.53 5.66
N ALA A 66 -19.99 -18.79 6.42
CA ALA A 66 -21.14 -19.34 7.16
C ALA A 66 -22.14 -20.04 6.24
N ASP A 67 -22.32 -19.54 5.03
CA ASP A 67 -23.19 -20.12 3.99
C ASP A 67 -22.51 -21.21 3.18
N SER A 68 -21.24 -21.58 3.49
CA SER A 68 -20.44 -22.54 2.73
C SER A 68 -20.27 -22.19 1.24
N ILE A 69 -20.27 -20.89 0.90
CA ILE A 69 -20.02 -20.40 -0.45
C ILE A 69 -18.52 -20.50 -0.74
N ARG A 70 -18.16 -21.34 -1.70
CA ARG A 70 -16.75 -21.61 -2.08
C ARG A 70 -16.27 -20.70 -3.21
N GLY A 71 -14.95 -20.63 -3.38
CA GLY A 71 -14.30 -19.93 -4.48
C GLY A 71 -14.34 -18.41 -4.32
N VAL A 72 -14.29 -17.93 -3.08
CA VAL A 72 -14.23 -16.51 -2.74
C VAL A 72 -13.00 -16.28 -1.88
N LEU A 73 -12.16 -15.33 -2.25
CA LEU A 73 -11.00 -14.87 -1.49
C LEU A 73 -11.11 -13.36 -1.32
N ALA A 74 -10.82 -12.84 -0.14
CA ALA A 74 -10.64 -11.42 0.06
C ALA A 74 -9.16 -11.06 0.20
N VAL A 75 -8.76 -9.96 -0.44
CA VAL A 75 -7.49 -9.28 -0.24
C VAL A 75 -7.78 -7.92 0.35
N VAL A 76 -7.22 -7.64 1.51
CA VAL A 76 -7.45 -6.39 2.24
C VAL A 76 -6.12 -5.82 2.76
N ASP A 77 -6.13 -4.55 3.12
CA ASP A 77 -5.00 -3.91 3.75
C ASP A 77 -4.76 -4.48 5.17
N ALA A 78 -3.51 -4.56 5.55
CA ALA A 78 -3.16 -5.00 6.90
C ALA A 78 -3.33 -3.88 7.93
N ASP A 79 -3.32 -2.63 7.48
CA ASP A 79 -3.29 -1.46 8.35
C ASP A 79 -2.25 -1.62 9.49
N PHE A 80 -2.62 -1.35 10.70
CA PHE A 80 -1.79 -1.61 11.88
C PHE A 80 -1.93 -3.04 12.45
N GLY A 81 -2.68 -3.92 11.79
CA GLY A 81 -3.00 -5.24 12.30
C GLY A 81 -1.78 -6.12 12.59
N ARG A 82 -0.70 -6.02 11.77
CA ARG A 82 0.56 -6.74 12.03
C ARG A 82 1.27 -6.21 13.27
N ILE A 83 1.24 -4.90 13.50
CA ILE A 83 1.88 -4.25 14.65
C ILE A 83 1.11 -4.51 15.94
N THR A 84 -0.21 -4.53 15.87
CA THR A 84 -1.10 -4.71 17.05
C THR A 84 -1.43 -6.16 17.33
N GLY A 85 -1.12 -7.07 16.40
CA GLY A 85 -1.53 -8.48 16.50
C GLY A 85 -3.04 -8.69 16.34
N SER A 86 -3.74 -7.78 15.68
CA SER A 86 -5.19 -7.78 15.54
C SER A 86 -5.69 -8.21 14.14
N LEU A 87 -4.84 -8.85 13.33
CA LEU A 87 -5.26 -9.39 12.05
C LEU A 87 -6.28 -10.51 12.26
N GLU A 88 -7.37 -10.45 11.54
CA GLU A 88 -8.35 -11.53 11.49
C GLU A 88 -7.75 -12.74 10.80
N THR A 89 -8.02 -13.93 11.34
CA THR A 89 -7.57 -15.20 10.76
C THR A 89 -8.74 -15.91 10.07
N ASP A 90 -8.67 -16.04 8.75
CA ASP A 90 -9.65 -16.76 7.93
C ASP A 90 -8.94 -17.39 6.74
N LEU A 91 -9.40 -18.58 6.32
CA LEU A 91 -8.83 -19.30 5.18
C LEU A 91 -9.07 -18.58 3.82
N ASN A 92 -10.05 -17.72 3.77
CA ASN A 92 -10.46 -16.96 2.59
C ASN A 92 -10.13 -15.47 2.72
N LEU A 93 -9.18 -15.10 3.59
CA LEU A 93 -8.74 -13.73 3.82
C LEU A 93 -7.21 -13.67 3.79
N VAL A 94 -6.66 -12.82 2.95
CA VAL A 94 -5.23 -12.54 2.86
C VAL A 94 -5.00 -11.03 2.87
N TYR A 95 -3.77 -10.64 3.19
CA TYR A 95 -3.42 -9.24 3.41
C TYR A 95 -2.38 -8.75 2.40
N CYS A 96 -2.50 -7.49 1.98
CA CYS A 96 -1.47 -6.79 1.23
C CYS A 96 -0.14 -6.76 2.01
N ASP A 97 0.98 -6.66 1.29
CA ASP A 97 2.29 -6.52 1.92
C ASP A 97 2.42 -5.14 2.57
N GLY A 98 2.98 -5.10 3.77
CA GLY A 98 3.15 -3.86 4.51
C GLY A 98 1.84 -3.32 5.10
N HIS A 99 1.68 -2.00 5.11
CA HIS A 99 0.50 -1.34 5.69
C HIS A 99 -0.73 -1.45 4.80
N ASP A 100 -0.57 -1.11 3.53
CA ASP A 100 -1.64 -1.00 2.53
C ASP A 100 -1.14 -1.39 1.12
N LEU A 101 -2.08 -1.45 0.17
CA LEU A 101 -1.80 -1.80 -1.22
C LEU A 101 -0.73 -0.90 -1.85
N GLU A 102 -0.71 0.38 -1.53
CA GLU A 102 0.20 1.38 -2.09
C GLU A 102 1.66 1.14 -1.69
N ILE A 103 1.92 0.50 -0.57
CA ILE A 103 3.28 0.11 -0.15
C ILE A 103 3.91 -0.89 -1.12
N MET A 104 3.14 -1.79 -1.72
CA MET A 104 3.67 -2.81 -2.63
C MET A 104 4.42 -2.20 -3.83
N PRO A 105 3.84 -1.29 -4.63
CA PRO A 105 4.57 -0.65 -5.73
C PRO A 105 5.70 0.27 -5.25
N ILE A 106 5.59 0.91 -4.07
CA ILE A 106 6.68 1.73 -3.51
C ILE A 106 7.92 0.87 -3.19
N LYS A 107 7.74 -0.37 -2.75
CA LYS A 107 8.81 -1.33 -2.46
C LYS A 107 9.35 -2.06 -3.71
N SER A 108 8.81 -1.81 -4.87
CA SER A 108 9.12 -2.54 -6.10
C SER A 108 9.98 -1.75 -7.09
N ASN A 109 10.31 -2.38 -8.22
CA ASN A 109 11.02 -1.69 -9.31
C ASN A 109 10.17 -0.58 -9.95
N ALA A 110 8.84 -0.61 -9.78
CA ALA A 110 7.95 0.47 -10.22
C ALA A 110 8.34 1.81 -9.60
N PHE A 111 8.88 1.81 -8.37
CA PHE A 111 9.32 3.03 -7.70
C PHE A 111 10.38 3.80 -8.51
N ALA A 112 11.43 3.12 -8.93
CA ALA A 112 12.49 3.76 -9.72
C ALA A 112 11.95 4.27 -11.06
N SER A 113 11.07 3.51 -11.72
CA SER A 113 10.47 3.88 -13.00
C SER A 113 9.64 5.16 -12.90
N VAL A 114 8.76 5.27 -11.89
CA VAL A 114 7.91 6.44 -11.68
C VAL A 114 8.72 7.65 -11.23
N VAL A 115 9.66 7.45 -10.30
CA VAL A 115 10.52 8.56 -9.81
C VAL A 115 11.36 9.15 -10.93
N ASN A 116 11.95 8.31 -11.78
CA ASN A 116 12.82 8.76 -12.88
C ASN A 116 12.05 9.60 -13.93
N GLU A 117 10.74 9.39 -14.09
CA GLU A 117 9.92 10.20 -15.01
C GLU A 117 9.79 11.66 -14.54
N HIS A 118 9.81 11.90 -13.22
CA HIS A 118 9.50 13.21 -12.64
C HIS A 118 10.70 13.89 -11.99
N CYS A 119 11.79 13.16 -11.67
CA CYS A 119 12.88 13.72 -10.92
C CYS A 119 14.07 14.13 -11.79
N SER A 120 14.93 14.99 -11.23
CA SER A 120 16.25 15.28 -11.76
C SER A 120 17.25 14.34 -11.12
N ASP A 121 17.91 13.49 -11.92
CA ASP A 121 18.95 12.55 -11.46
C ASP A 121 20.04 13.23 -10.65
N GLU A 122 20.48 14.41 -11.09
CA GLU A 122 21.50 15.19 -10.40
C GLU A 122 21.02 15.63 -9.01
N LYS A 123 19.80 16.16 -8.93
CA LYS A 123 19.21 16.60 -7.65
C LYS A 123 18.98 15.43 -6.72
N LEU A 124 18.44 14.29 -7.24
CA LEU A 124 18.22 13.09 -6.44
C LEU A 124 19.53 12.53 -5.90
N LYS A 125 20.54 12.39 -6.75
CA LYS A 125 21.88 11.94 -6.31
C LYS A 125 22.47 12.86 -5.24
N LYS A 126 22.41 14.17 -5.44
CA LYS A 126 22.87 15.16 -4.47
C LYS A 126 22.11 15.07 -3.15
N PHE A 127 20.79 14.91 -3.23
CA PHE A 127 19.93 14.78 -2.06
C PHE A 127 20.26 13.51 -1.26
N LEU A 128 20.39 12.35 -1.91
CA LEU A 128 20.69 11.09 -1.24
C LEU A 128 22.13 11.04 -0.71
N SER A 129 23.10 11.58 -1.43
CA SER A 129 24.52 11.61 -1.00
C SER A 129 24.76 12.48 0.25
N SER A 130 23.83 13.38 0.57
CA SER A 130 23.90 14.19 1.79
C SER A 130 23.41 13.43 3.05
N ARG A 131 22.96 12.18 2.91
CA ARG A 131 22.39 11.38 4.00
C ARG A 131 23.44 10.48 4.66
N ASN A 132 23.37 10.42 5.96
CA ASN A 132 24.21 9.52 6.76
C ASN A 132 23.34 8.89 7.89
N PRO A 133 23.12 7.58 7.91
CA PRO A 133 23.64 6.58 6.95
C PRO A 133 22.96 6.69 5.56
N PRO A 134 23.59 6.15 4.49
CA PRO A 134 22.97 6.05 3.18
C PRO A 134 21.67 5.27 3.24
N MET A 135 20.64 5.75 2.57
CA MET A 135 19.32 5.10 2.52
C MET A 135 18.76 5.19 1.10
N GLU A 136 18.09 4.13 0.66
CA GLU A 136 17.33 4.17 -0.58
C GLU A 136 16.15 5.14 -0.47
N PHE A 137 15.80 5.79 -1.57
CA PHE A 137 14.81 6.87 -1.53
C PHE A 137 13.43 6.41 -1.06
N ALA A 138 12.99 5.22 -1.47
CA ALA A 138 11.73 4.64 -0.99
C ALA A 138 11.72 4.45 0.54
N GLY A 139 12.80 3.88 1.09
CA GLY A 139 12.96 3.69 2.54
C GLY A 139 13.03 5.03 3.30
N LEU A 140 13.64 6.06 2.69
CA LEU A 140 13.67 7.40 3.26
C LEU A 140 12.27 7.99 3.37
N LEU A 141 11.44 7.86 2.32
CA LEU A 141 10.05 8.35 2.36
C LEU A 141 9.26 7.66 3.48
N ALA A 142 9.32 6.33 3.56
CA ALA A 142 8.64 5.58 4.61
C ALA A 142 9.14 5.98 6.01
N THR A 143 10.46 6.13 6.19
CA THR A 143 11.04 6.56 7.47
C THR A 143 10.59 7.98 7.85
N SER A 144 10.53 8.90 6.89
CA SER A 144 10.04 10.27 7.13
C SER A 144 8.56 10.30 7.53
N CYS A 145 7.75 9.37 7.03
CA CYS A 145 6.33 9.25 7.37
C CYS A 145 6.07 8.58 8.74
N LEU A 146 7.08 7.96 9.37
CA LEU A 146 6.91 7.29 10.67
C LEU A 146 6.19 8.13 11.74
N PRO A 147 6.52 9.43 11.94
CA PRO A 147 5.82 10.22 12.95
C PRO A 147 4.31 10.31 12.72
N LEU A 148 3.87 10.38 11.46
CA LEU A 148 2.45 10.42 11.10
C LEU A 148 1.79 9.05 11.30
N GLY A 149 2.43 7.97 10.87
CA GLY A 149 1.93 6.60 11.08
C GLY A 149 1.79 6.27 12.57
N VAL A 150 2.80 6.63 13.38
CA VAL A 150 2.73 6.44 14.84
C VAL A 150 1.62 7.30 15.47
N MET A 151 1.46 8.54 15.04
CA MET A 151 0.38 9.40 15.57
C MET A 151 -1.01 8.82 15.25
N LEU A 152 -1.20 8.25 14.06
CA LEU A 152 -2.41 7.51 13.69
C LEU A 152 -2.63 6.31 14.62
N LEU A 153 -1.60 5.50 14.84
CA LEU A 153 -1.66 4.35 15.74
C LEU A 153 -2.01 4.76 17.17
N VAL A 154 -1.40 5.84 17.68
CA VAL A 154 -1.69 6.42 19.00
C VAL A 154 -3.14 6.89 19.07
N SER A 155 -3.63 7.57 18.04
CA SER A 155 -5.03 8.00 17.95
C SER A 155 -5.99 6.82 17.99
N LEU A 156 -5.69 5.75 17.25
CA LEU A 156 -6.49 4.52 17.23
C LEU A 156 -6.50 3.82 18.60
N ARG A 157 -5.33 3.60 19.19
CA ARG A 157 -5.19 2.91 20.48
C ARG A 157 -5.91 3.63 21.63
N ASN A 158 -5.82 4.94 21.64
CA ASN A 158 -6.36 5.79 22.70
C ASN A 158 -7.74 6.37 22.37
N GLN A 159 -8.34 6.00 21.24
CA GLN A 159 -9.65 6.46 20.77
C GLN A 159 -9.76 8.00 20.79
N LEU A 160 -8.70 8.68 20.28
CA LEU A 160 -8.61 10.12 20.35
C LEU A 160 -9.48 10.84 19.31
N ASP A 161 -9.97 10.13 18.31
CA ASP A 161 -10.82 10.67 17.22
C ASP A 161 -10.17 11.88 16.53
N LEU A 162 -8.87 11.76 16.19
CA LEU A 162 -8.13 12.79 15.48
C LEU A 162 -8.37 12.71 13.98
N THR A 163 -8.40 13.86 13.31
CA THR A 163 -8.62 13.98 11.86
C THR A 163 -7.29 14.12 11.12
N PHE A 164 -7.03 13.20 10.22
CA PHE A 164 -5.79 13.12 9.43
C PHE A 164 -6.00 13.40 7.94
N ASP A 165 -7.22 13.65 7.51
CA ASP A 165 -7.53 13.91 6.12
C ASP A 165 -7.02 15.28 5.66
N GLU A 166 -6.58 15.37 4.39
CA GLU A 166 -6.17 16.61 3.75
C GLU A 166 -5.14 17.44 4.56
N LEU A 167 -4.15 16.80 5.18
CA LEU A 167 -3.06 17.49 5.85
C LEU A 167 -2.16 18.19 4.82
N SER A 168 -1.78 19.44 5.10
CA SER A 168 -0.83 20.18 4.27
C SER A 168 0.60 19.81 4.68
N PHE A 169 1.28 18.98 3.90
CA PHE A 169 2.66 18.55 4.18
C PHE A 169 3.63 19.73 4.25
N GLY A 170 3.34 20.84 3.56
CA GLY A 170 4.15 22.05 3.62
C GLY A 170 4.21 22.72 5.00
N ASP A 171 3.28 22.39 5.91
CA ASP A 171 3.22 22.98 7.24
C ASP A 171 4.19 22.34 8.23
N PHE A 172 4.51 21.03 8.03
CA PHE A 172 5.32 20.26 8.97
C PHE A 172 6.51 19.52 8.34
N VAL A 173 6.65 19.49 7.01
CA VAL A 173 7.76 18.85 6.31
C VAL A 173 8.85 19.87 5.99
N ASP A 174 10.10 19.57 6.35
CA ASP A 174 11.25 20.33 5.90
C ASP A 174 11.57 20.03 4.43
N LYS A 175 11.57 21.07 3.57
CA LYS A 175 11.79 20.92 2.13
C LYS A 175 13.17 20.39 1.76
N LYS A 176 14.19 20.59 2.60
CA LYS A 176 15.57 20.18 2.31
C LYS A 176 15.82 18.74 2.76
N THR A 177 15.18 18.33 3.84
CA THR A 177 15.42 17.02 4.45
C THR A 177 14.29 16.03 4.21
N LEU A 178 13.10 16.47 3.86
CA LEU A 178 11.87 15.70 3.81
C LEU A 178 11.48 15.09 5.17
N GLU A 179 12.07 15.55 6.25
CA GLU A 179 11.77 15.10 7.60
C GLU A 179 10.56 15.84 8.16
N PHE A 180 9.78 15.16 8.97
CA PHE A 180 8.61 15.74 9.64
C PHE A 180 9.03 16.36 10.99
N SER A 181 8.68 17.65 11.21
CA SER A 181 8.68 18.20 12.55
C SER A 181 7.50 17.61 13.32
N LYS A 182 7.80 16.83 14.37
CA LYS A 182 6.79 16.18 15.20
C LYS A 182 5.85 17.20 15.85
N GLU A 183 6.40 18.31 16.33
CA GLU A 183 5.63 19.38 16.99
C GLU A 183 4.66 20.07 16.01
N LYS A 184 5.14 20.38 14.80
CA LYS A 184 4.30 20.99 13.77
C LYS A 184 3.24 20.00 13.25
N LEU A 185 3.59 18.74 13.08
CA LEU A 185 2.65 17.68 12.70
C LEU A 185 1.53 17.56 13.74
N ILE A 186 1.88 17.44 15.02
CA ILE A 186 0.90 17.35 16.12
C ILE A 186 -0.01 18.57 16.09
N LYS A 187 0.57 19.77 15.97
CA LYS A 187 -0.21 20.99 15.87
C LYS A 187 -1.18 20.95 14.70
N SER A 188 -0.72 20.61 13.50
CA SER A 188 -1.55 20.54 12.29
C SER A 188 -2.73 19.59 12.44
N VAL A 189 -2.49 18.39 13.01
CA VAL A 189 -3.53 17.39 13.25
C VAL A 189 -4.51 17.86 14.33
N MET A 190 -4.02 18.41 15.42
CA MET A 190 -4.87 18.90 16.51
C MET A 190 -5.73 20.10 16.10
N ASP A 191 -5.16 21.04 15.36
CA ASP A 191 -5.90 22.20 14.82
C ASP A 191 -7.03 21.71 13.89
N LYS A 192 -6.74 20.73 13.03
CA LYS A 192 -7.74 20.14 12.13
C LYS A 192 -8.82 19.35 12.87
N SER A 193 -8.47 18.74 14.00
CA SER A 193 -9.39 18.02 14.89
C SER A 193 -10.15 18.94 15.85
N ILE A 194 -9.96 20.27 15.74
CA ILE A 194 -10.55 21.28 16.64
C ILE A 194 -10.24 20.96 18.13
N ARG A 195 -9.02 20.51 18.39
CA ARG A 195 -8.52 20.17 19.73
C ARG A 195 -7.35 21.09 20.09
N HIS A 196 -7.43 21.74 21.23
CA HIS A 196 -6.41 22.69 21.71
C HIS A 196 -5.87 22.29 23.09
N ASP A 197 -5.70 20.97 23.31
CA ASP A 197 -5.19 20.43 24.56
C ASP A 197 -3.67 20.28 24.52
N SER A 198 -2.96 21.14 25.26
CA SER A 198 -1.50 21.16 25.30
C SER A 198 -0.91 19.94 26.03
N GLU A 199 -1.60 19.36 27.01
CA GLU A 199 -1.14 18.16 27.71
C GLU A 199 -1.27 16.94 26.81
N LEU A 200 -2.37 16.80 26.08
CA LEU A 200 -2.54 15.77 25.06
C LEU A 200 -1.44 15.88 23.99
N ALA A 201 -1.10 17.10 23.54
CA ALA A 201 -0.03 17.29 22.56
C ALA A 201 1.34 16.79 23.07
N LYS A 202 1.66 17.05 24.36
CA LYS A 202 2.89 16.56 24.99
C LYS A 202 2.90 15.03 25.11
N GLN A 203 1.77 14.46 25.50
CA GLN A 203 1.60 13.01 25.60
C GLN A 203 1.80 12.36 24.23
N ILE A 204 1.17 12.86 23.18
CA ILE A 204 1.33 12.36 21.81
C ILE A 204 2.80 12.46 21.36
N LEU A 205 3.49 13.57 21.65
CA LEU A 205 4.90 13.74 21.31
C LEU A 205 5.80 12.70 22.00
N LEU A 206 5.52 12.41 23.26
CA LEU A 206 6.23 11.38 24.02
C LEU A 206 5.98 10.00 23.42
N GLU A 207 4.72 9.66 23.11
CA GLU A 207 4.36 8.38 22.52
C GLU A 207 5.00 8.20 21.12
N ILE A 208 4.94 9.21 20.24
CA ILE A 208 5.62 9.19 18.94
C ILE A 208 7.12 8.92 19.11
N THR A 209 7.76 9.62 20.04
CA THR A 209 9.20 9.47 20.28
C THR A 209 9.55 8.07 20.79
N THR A 210 8.74 7.55 21.71
CA THR A 210 8.90 6.22 22.30
C THR A 210 8.68 5.12 21.25
N GLU A 211 7.62 5.19 20.45
CA GLU A 211 7.34 4.17 19.44
C GLU A 211 8.42 4.16 18.34
N ILE A 212 8.87 5.32 17.88
CA ILE A 212 9.95 5.40 16.89
C ILE A 212 11.27 4.82 17.44
N SER A 213 11.57 5.02 18.75
CA SER A 213 12.77 4.47 19.36
C SER A 213 12.80 2.94 19.41
N LYS A 214 11.66 2.27 19.28
CA LYS A 214 11.55 0.81 19.18
C LYS A 214 11.91 0.28 17.80
N GLN A 215 12.24 1.14 16.85
CA GLN A 215 12.58 0.81 15.46
C GLN A 215 11.50 -0.07 14.78
N PRO A 216 10.25 0.40 14.71
CA PRO A 216 9.18 -0.37 14.09
C PRO A 216 9.48 -0.65 12.62
N ASN A 217 8.85 -1.70 12.07
CA ASN A 217 8.90 -1.93 10.63
C ASN A 217 8.27 -0.72 9.90
N ILE A 218 9.11 0.01 9.15
CA ILE A 218 8.70 1.24 8.46
C ILE A 218 7.57 1.01 7.46
N TRP A 219 7.53 -0.16 6.83
CA TRP A 219 6.55 -0.52 5.82
C TRP A 219 5.20 -0.94 6.39
N GLU A 220 5.14 -1.32 7.66
CA GLU A 220 3.92 -1.63 8.39
C GLU A 220 3.38 -0.42 9.16
N MET A 221 4.28 0.51 9.53
CA MET A 221 3.92 1.69 10.29
C MET A 221 3.47 2.87 9.41
N SER A 222 4.08 3.03 8.23
CA SER A 222 3.82 4.18 7.35
C SER A 222 2.81 3.80 6.28
N ARG A 223 1.78 4.64 6.09
CA ARG A 223 0.79 4.44 5.02
C ARG A 223 1.38 4.78 3.66
N GLY A 224 1.05 4.02 2.63
CA GLY A 224 1.47 4.28 1.26
C GLY A 224 0.94 5.61 0.73
N HIS A 225 -0.29 5.99 1.08
CA HIS A 225 -0.85 7.32 0.75
C HIS A 225 0.02 8.47 1.26
N ASP A 226 0.53 8.39 2.50
CA ASP A 226 1.38 9.43 3.09
C ASP A 226 2.76 9.44 2.40
N CYS A 227 3.30 8.28 2.07
CA CYS A 227 4.54 8.16 1.30
C CYS A 227 4.40 8.79 -0.11
N MET A 228 3.28 8.57 -0.78
CA MET A 228 3.01 9.17 -2.10
C MET A 228 2.76 10.67 -2.03
N GLU A 229 2.09 11.18 -0.96
CA GLU A 229 1.95 12.61 -0.73
C GLU A 229 3.31 13.28 -0.48
N LEU A 230 4.18 12.64 0.33
CA LEU A 230 5.54 13.12 0.55
C LEU A 230 6.38 13.08 -0.73
N LEU A 231 6.23 12.04 -1.55
CA LEU A 231 6.89 11.95 -2.86
C LEU A 231 6.40 13.07 -3.79
N SER A 232 5.09 13.31 -3.86
CA SER A 232 4.50 14.42 -4.60
C SER A 232 5.11 15.76 -4.16
N PHE A 233 5.20 15.98 -2.85
CA PHE A 233 5.83 17.18 -2.28
C PHE A 233 7.30 17.32 -2.69
N ALA A 234 8.08 16.24 -2.65
CA ALA A 234 9.49 16.23 -3.04
C ALA A 234 9.68 16.49 -4.54
N LEU A 235 8.86 15.89 -5.40
CA LEU A 235 8.90 16.04 -6.85
C LEU A 235 8.47 17.45 -7.30
N ASN A 236 7.56 18.10 -6.59
CA ASN A 236 7.18 19.48 -6.88
C ASN A 236 8.19 20.53 -6.34
N GLY A 237 9.17 20.12 -5.55
CA GLY A 237 10.12 21.05 -4.90
C GLY A 237 11.56 20.58 -4.98
N THR A 238 11.93 19.67 -4.09
CA THR A 238 13.32 19.36 -3.74
C THR A 238 14.10 18.69 -4.87
N ILE A 239 13.50 17.68 -5.51
CA ILE A 239 14.16 16.80 -6.49
C ILE A 239 13.55 16.83 -7.89
N GLY A 240 12.40 17.49 -8.08
CA GLY A 240 11.74 17.53 -9.37
C GLY A 240 12.51 18.22 -10.48
N THR A 241 12.24 17.85 -11.71
CA THR A 241 12.78 18.52 -12.91
C THR A 241 12.30 19.97 -12.95
N LYS A 242 13.23 20.92 -13.15
CA LYS A 242 12.83 22.25 -13.61
C LYS A 242 12.41 22.13 -15.06
N LYS A 243 11.18 22.49 -15.39
CA LYS A 243 10.81 22.65 -16.81
C LYS A 243 11.64 23.75 -17.43
N SER A 244 12.13 23.51 -18.64
CA SER A 244 12.75 24.54 -19.49
C SER A 244 11.75 25.66 -19.68
N GLU A 245 12.19 26.91 -19.55
CA GLU A 245 11.38 28.12 -19.81
C GLU A 245 10.82 28.19 -21.25
N THR A 246 11.25 27.26 -22.12
CA THR A 246 10.83 27.17 -23.52
C THR A 246 9.67 26.19 -23.77
N ASP A 247 9.20 25.47 -22.74
CA ASP A 247 8.08 24.54 -22.90
C ASP A 247 6.78 25.25 -22.44
N ASP A 248 6.01 25.76 -23.43
CA ASP A 248 4.70 26.41 -23.24
C ASP A 248 3.62 25.49 -22.65
N ARG A 249 3.93 24.22 -22.38
CA ARG A 249 3.06 23.31 -21.67
C ARG A 249 3.05 23.70 -20.17
N LYS A 250 1.91 24.17 -19.69
CA LYS A 250 1.68 24.41 -18.26
C LYS A 250 2.22 23.25 -17.44
N SER A 251 3.20 23.51 -16.55
CA SER A 251 3.73 22.54 -15.62
C SER A 251 2.57 21.94 -14.83
N THR A 252 2.14 20.73 -15.19
CA THR A 252 1.18 19.98 -14.39
C THR A 252 1.88 19.58 -13.10
N LYS A 253 1.35 20.06 -11.98
CA LYS A 253 1.81 19.68 -10.64
C LYS A 253 1.64 18.16 -10.50
N VAL A 254 2.69 17.48 -10.06
CA VAL A 254 2.60 16.07 -9.69
C VAL A 254 1.71 15.98 -8.45
N THR A 255 0.64 15.21 -8.51
CA THR A 255 -0.27 15.01 -7.35
C THR A 255 -0.17 13.58 -6.85
N ARG A 256 -0.59 13.34 -5.61
CA ARG A 256 -0.69 11.99 -5.06
C ARG A 256 -1.52 11.08 -5.98
N GLU A 257 -2.69 11.55 -6.42
CA GLU A 257 -3.60 10.75 -7.28
C GLU A 257 -2.98 10.43 -8.65
N SER A 258 -2.11 11.31 -9.18
CA SER A 258 -1.35 11.02 -10.40
C SER A 258 -0.32 9.93 -10.14
N LEU A 259 0.42 10.03 -9.03
CA LEU A 259 1.40 9.01 -8.63
C LEU A 259 0.75 7.65 -8.36
N GLU A 260 -0.35 7.59 -7.63
CA GLU A 260 -1.09 6.35 -7.39
C GLU A 260 -1.48 5.64 -8.70
N ARG A 261 -1.90 6.41 -9.73
CA ARG A 261 -2.19 5.85 -11.06
C ARG A 261 -0.96 5.37 -11.79
N GLU A 262 0.13 6.13 -11.74
CA GLU A 262 1.39 5.80 -12.40
C GLU A 262 2.03 4.56 -11.75
N PHE A 263 2.07 4.50 -10.42
CA PHE A 263 2.53 3.34 -9.68
C PHE A 263 1.72 2.09 -10.00
N ARG A 264 0.40 2.21 -10.07
CA ARG A 264 -0.48 1.11 -10.44
C ARG A 264 -0.19 0.61 -11.86
N LEU A 265 0.13 1.50 -12.81
CA LEU A 265 0.48 1.13 -14.19
C LEU A 265 1.89 0.56 -14.31
N ALA A 266 2.85 1.08 -13.55
CA ALA A 266 4.25 0.67 -13.58
C ALA A 266 4.49 -0.67 -12.85
N PHE A 267 3.67 -1.01 -11.86
CA PHE A 267 3.80 -2.25 -11.09
C PHE A 267 3.51 -3.46 -11.99
N SER A 268 4.53 -4.27 -12.24
CA SER A 268 4.49 -5.37 -13.21
C SER A 268 4.11 -6.72 -12.57
N GLU A 269 3.86 -7.74 -13.42
CA GLU A 269 3.70 -9.13 -12.98
C GLU A 269 4.96 -9.66 -12.27
N VAL A 270 6.15 -9.19 -12.70
CA VAL A 270 7.41 -9.54 -12.02
C VAL A 270 7.45 -8.96 -10.61
N ASP A 271 7.02 -7.71 -10.44
CA ASP A 271 6.96 -7.07 -9.12
C ASP A 271 5.93 -7.79 -8.24
N PHE A 272 4.75 -8.08 -8.79
CA PHE A 272 3.70 -8.81 -8.07
C PHE A 272 4.16 -10.21 -7.64
N SER A 273 4.86 -10.96 -8.50
CA SER A 273 5.38 -12.30 -8.17
C SER A 273 6.41 -12.32 -7.03
N ARG A 274 6.95 -11.17 -6.64
CA ARG A 274 7.91 -11.00 -5.54
C ARG A 274 7.27 -10.58 -4.22
N THR A 275 5.97 -10.35 -4.21
CA THR A 275 5.23 -10.00 -2.99
C THR A 275 4.96 -11.22 -2.12
N GLU A 276 4.68 -11.02 -0.84
CA GLU A 276 4.19 -12.06 0.08
C GLU A 276 2.74 -12.45 -0.25
N LEU A 277 1.97 -11.51 -0.79
CA LEU A 277 0.59 -11.73 -1.22
C LEU A 277 0.50 -12.77 -2.36
N PHE A 278 1.44 -12.77 -3.28
CA PHE A 278 1.42 -13.68 -4.44
C PHE A 278 1.39 -15.17 -4.02
N PRO A 279 2.34 -15.70 -3.20
CA PRO A 279 2.28 -17.08 -2.73
C PRO A 279 1.02 -17.36 -1.89
N ALA A 280 0.52 -16.39 -1.11
CA ALA A 280 -0.71 -16.58 -0.33
C ALA A 280 -1.93 -16.85 -1.24
N ILE A 281 -2.03 -16.17 -2.38
CA ILE A 281 -3.08 -16.47 -3.38
C ILE A 281 -2.85 -17.83 -4.01
N CYS A 282 -1.61 -18.21 -4.36
CA CYS A 282 -1.30 -19.53 -4.89
C CYS A 282 -1.64 -20.65 -3.91
N ASP A 283 -1.34 -20.48 -2.62
CA ASP A 283 -1.66 -21.44 -1.57
C ASP A 283 -3.18 -21.60 -1.41
N TRP A 284 -3.93 -20.49 -1.49
CA TRP A 284 -5.39 -20.54 -1.49
C TRP A 284 -5.94 -21.32 -2.70
N GLU A 285 -5.42 -21.10 -3.90
CA GLU A 285 -5.83 -21.84 -5.10
C GLU A 285 -5.56 -23.35 -4.94
N ALA A 286 -4.35 -23.70 -4.45
CA ALA A 286 -3.98 -25.09 -4.19
C ALA A 286 -4.87 -25.76 -3.13
N ALA A 287 -5.21 -25.05 -2.05
CA ALA A 287 -6.12 -25.51 -1.00
C ALA A 287 -7.53 -25.77 -1.55
N ASN A 288 -7.94 -25.05 -2.58
CA ASN A 288 -9.20 -25.26 -3.30
C ASN A 288 -9.06 -26.31 -4.44
N LYS A 289 -7.95 -27.08 -4.48
CA LYS A 289 -7.67 -28.13 -5.47
C LYS A 289 -7.77 -27.64 -6.92
N ASP A 290 -7.30 -26.42 -7.15
CA ASP A 290 -7.37 -25.73 -8.46
C ASP A 290 -8.79 -25.63 -9.06
N ALA A 291 -9.84 -25.91 -8.27
CA ALA A 291 -11.22 -25.75 -8.71
C ALA A 291 -11.58 -24.28 -8.94
N TYR A 292 -10.84 -23.36 -8.29
CA TYR A 292 -10.98 -21.92 -8.41
C TYR A 292 -9.62 -21.31 -8.67
N LYS A 293 -9.48 -20.63 -9.80
CA LYS A 293 -8.26 -19.92 -10.20
C LYS A 293 -8.50 -18.43 -10.17
N ILE A 294 -7.52 -17.69 -9.67
CA ILE A 294 -7.50 -16.24 -9.59
C ILE A 294 -6.46 -15.67 -10.55
N LEU A 295 -5.22 -16.17 -10.43
CA LEU A 295 -4.08 -15.60 -11.16
C LEU A 295 -4.09 -16.00 -12.64
N GLY A 296 -3.79 -15.03 -13.51
CA GLY A 296 -3.63 -15.25 -14.94
C GLY A 296 -2.39 -16.07 -15.29
N ASP A 297 -2.41 -16.74 -16.44
CA ASP A 297 -1.31 -17.57 -16.90
C ASP A 297 0.00 -16.78 -17.10
N ASN A 298 -0.07 -15.53 -17.55
CA ASN A 298 1.09 -14.65 -17.68
C ASN A 298 1.74 -14.40 -16.32
N THR A 299 0.95 -14.10 -15.30
CA THR A 299 1.41 -13.86 -13.92
C THR A 299 2.08 -15.11 -13.35
N ARG A 300 1.55 -16.30 -13.63
CA ARG A 300 2.13 -17.60 -13.22
C ARG A 300 3.43 -17.93 -13.97
N ALA A 301 3.48 -17.68 -15.28
CA ALA A 301 4.67 -17.93 -16.09
C ALA A 301 5.87 -17.09 -15.62
N VAL A 302 5.63 -15.85 -15.21
CA VAL A 302 6.64 -14.98 -14.64
C VAL A 302 7.21 -15.54 -13.33
N GLN A 303 6.38 -16.08 -12.44
CA GLN A 303 6.85 -16.72 -11.22
C GLN A 303 7.81 -17.88 -11.49
N ILE A 304 7.47 -18.75 -12.45
CA ILE A 304 8.31 -19.88 -12.83
C ILE A 304 9.67 -19.36 -13.32
N ALA A 305 9.68 -18.33 -14.18
CA ALA A 305 10.91 -17.73 -14.69
C ALA A 305 11.76 -17.10 -13.57
N VAL A 306 11.16 -16.36 -12.65
CA VAL A 306 11.83 -15.76 -11.48
C VAL A 306 12.40 -16.84 -10.56
N SER A 307 11.65 -17.90 -10.31
CA SER A 307 12.10 -19.04 -9.48
C SER A 307 13.29 -19.79 -10.10
N ILE A 308 13.30 -19.97 -11.41
CA ILE A 308 14.43 -20.58 -12.16
C ILE A 308 15.66 -19.65 -12.09
N ALA A 309 15.50 -18.37 -12.33
CA ALA A 309 16.59 -17.40 -12.27
C ALA A 309 17.26 -17.35 -10.88
N ASN A 310 16.46 -17.35 -9.82
CA ASN A 310 16.96 -17.34 -8.45
C ASN A 310 17.71 -18.65 -8.11
N ARG A 311 17.28 -19.81 -8.61
CA ARG A 311 17.99 -21.08 -8.42
C ARG A 311 19.32 -21.13 -9.17
N SER A 312 19.41 -20.53 -10.36
CA SER A 312 20.65 -20.49 -11.14
C SER A 312 21.72 -19.57 -10.54
N MET A 313 21.33 -18.58 -9.74
CA MET A 313 22.28 -17.71 -9.03
C MET A 313 22.86 -18.34 -7.74
N ILE A 314 22.22 -19.37 -7.21
CA ILE A 314 22.63 -20.06 -5.97
C ILE A 314 23.60 -21.24 -6.25
N THR A 315 23.73 -21.70 -7.49
CA THR A 315 24.67 -22.77 -7.83
C THR A 315 26.05 -22.19 -8.05
N PRO A 316 27.08 -22.49 -7.19
CA PRO A 316 28.43 -22.02 -7.42
C PRO A 316 28.97 -22.67 -8.71
N PRO A 317 29.85 -21.99 -9.47
CA PRO A 317 30.47 -22.57 -10.65
C PRO A 317 31.26 -23.82 -10.21
N HIS A 318 31.02 -24.95 -10.88
CA HIS A 318 31.81 -26.14 -10.70
C HIS A 318 33.29 -25.80 -10.91
N PRO A 319 34.21 -26.19 -10.00
CA PRO A 319 35.63 -26.00 -10.26
C PRO A 319 35.99 -26.85 -11.47
N SER A 320 36.42 -26.19 -12.54
CA SER A 320 37.01 -26.82 -13.71
C SER A 320 38.26 -27.60 -13.28
N LYS A 321 38.25 -28.90 -13.57
CA LYS A 321 39.40 -29.78 -13.40
C LYS A 321 40.51 -29.45 -14.38
#